data_4e1b121e96bbdffeaac9d7b42c5cbf9c
#
_entry.id   4e1b121e96bbdffeaac9d7b42c5cbf9c
#
_cell.length_a   1.000
_cell.length_b   1.000
_cell.length_c   1.000
_cell.angle_alpha   90.00
_cell.angle_beta   90.00
_cell.angle_gamma   90.00
#
_symmetry.space_group_name_H-M   'P 1'
#
loop_
_entity.id
_entity.type
_entity.pdbx_description
1 polymer ?
#
loop_
_entity_poly.entity_id
_entity_poly.type
_entity_poly.pdbx_seq_one_letter_code
_entity_poly.pdbx_strand_id
1 'polypeptide(L)'
;MNAYTPIDVLFKCKPWIEAALERSGGHNTWDEVYEGIRSGKMQLWPAERGCIITEIVVYPNTKALHVFLAGGELDEILQMTENVKEWAKLQGCSFASFDGRFGWQKPLEKLGWKPHSITMHLEF
;
A
#
# COMPACT_ATOMS: atom_id res chain seq x y z
N MET A 1 -1.74 8.11 11.20
CA MET A 1 -2.95 8.08 10.35
C MET A 1 -3.99 7.19 10.99
N ASN A 2 -5.21 7.59 10.95
CA ASN A 2 -6.31 6.79 11.44
C ASN A 2 -7.22 6.38 10.28
N ALA A 3 -8.28 5.65 10.58
CA ALA A 3 -9.21 5.19 9.56
C ALA A 3 -10.06 6.31 8.97
N TYR A 4 -10.01 7.49 9.55
CA TYR A 4 -10.83 8.63 9.14
C TYR A 4 -10.00 9.58 8.29
N THR A 5 -10.22 9.54 6.98
CA THR A 5 -9.49 10.37 6.03
C THR A 5 -10.49 11.24 5.26
N PRO A 6 -10.30 12.58 5.24
CA PRO A 6 -11.16 13.43 4.44
C PRO A 6 -11.13 13.07 2.96
N ILE A 7 -12.29 13.16 2.33
CA ILE A 7 -12.44 12.74 0.93
C ILE A 7 -11.63 13.61 -0.03
N ASP A 8 -11.43 14.87 0.28
CA ASP A 8 -10.64 15.77 -0.56
C ASP A 8 -9.15 15.38 -0.57
N VAL A 9 -8.64 14.83 0.54
CA VAL A 9 -7.27 14.30 0.58
C VAL A 9 -7.14 13.11 -0.35
N LEU A 10 -8.16 12.24 -0.37
CA LEU A 10 -8.18 11.10 -1.28
C LEU A 10 -8.15 11.56 -2.74
N PHE A 11 -8.97 12.55 -3.10
CA PHE A 11 -8.99 13.06 -4.47
C PHE A 11 -7.69 13.77 -4.84
N LYS A 12 -7.02 14.39 -3.88
CA LYS A 12 -5.69 14.95 -4.13
C LYS A 12 -4.68 13.87 -4.50
N CYS A 13 -4.82 12.68 -3.93
CA CYS A 13 -3.93 11.56 -4.21
C CYS A 13 -4.31 10.78 -5.48
N LYS A 14 -5.47 11.07 -6.06
CA LYS A 14 -5.99 10.31 -7.20
C LYS A 14 -5.01 10.13 -8.36
N PRO A 15 -4.28 11.17 -8.81
CA PRO A 15 -3.33 10.98 -9.92
C PRO A 15 -2.25 9.94 -9.61
N TRP A 16 -1.74 9.93 -8.38
CA TRP A 16 -0.73 8.94 -7.98
C TRP A 16 -1.33 7.54 -7.89
N ILE A 17 -2.56 7.44 -7.38
CA ILE A 17 -3.27 6.17 -7.26
C ILE A 17 -3.54 5.59 -8.65
N GLU A 18 -4.07 6.39 -9.56
CA GLU A 18 -4.37 5.94 -10.91
C GLU A 18 -3.11 5.51 -11.66
N ALA A 19 -2.02 6.27 -11.51
CA ALA A 19 -0.76 5.91 -12.14
C ALA A 19 -0.22 4.57 -11.59
N ALA A 20 -0.34 4.36 -10.28
CA ALA A 20 0.09 3.11 -9.66
C ALA A 20 -0.77 1.92 -10.10
N LEU A 21 -2.08 2.13 -10.21
CA LEU A 21 -2.99 1.09 -10.70
C LEU A 21 -2.63 0.67 -12.13
N GLU A 22 -2.33 1.63 -12.99
CA GLU A 22 -1.94 1.35 -14.36
C GLU A 22 -0.62 0.57 -14.42
N ARG A 23 0.37 0.98 -13.62
CA ARG A 23 1.68 0.32 -13.58
C ARG A 23 1.61 -1.11 -13.06
N SER A 24 0.60 -1.42 -12.26
CA SER A 24 0.44 -2.79 -11.72
C SER A 24 -0.39 -3.70 -12.62
N GLY A 25 -0.63 -3.30 -13.87
CA GLY A 25 -1.27 -4.14 -14.88
C GLY A 25 -2.75 -3.88 -15.12
N GLY A 26 -3.32 -2.87 -14.47
CA GLY A 26 -4.70 -2.49 -14.69
C GLY A 26 -5.75 -3.48 -14.18
N HIS A 27 -5.36 -4.35 -13.25
CA HIS A 27 -6.28 -5.36 -12.70
C HIS A 27 -7.25 -4.77 -11.67
N ASN A 28 -6.88 -3.67 -11.05
CA ASN A 28 -7.67 -3.02 -10.02
C ASN A 28 -8.08 -1.62 -10.47
N THR A 29 -9.13 -1.09 -9.87
CA THR A 29 -9.72 0.17 -10.33
C THR A 29 -9.71 1.23 -9.23
N TRP A 30 -9.83 2.49 -9.66
CA TRP A 30 -10.02 3.61 -8.75
C TRP A 30 -11.25 3.41 -7.85
N ASP A 31 -12.35 2.91 -8.44
CA ASP A 31 -13.59 2.71 -7.67
C ASP A 31 -13.38 1.71 -6.52
N GLU A 32 -12.57 0.69 -6.74
CA GLU A 32 -12.22 -0.30 -5.71
C GLU A 32 -11.48 0.37 -4.56
N VAL A 33 -10.50 1.22 -4.88
CA VAL A 33 -9.72 1.93 -3.86
C VAL A 33 -10.61 2.93 -3.11
N TYR A 34 -11.40 3.70 -3.85
CA TYR A 34 -12.33 4.67 -3.26
C TYR A 34 -13.26 3.98 -2.26
N GLU A 35 -13.89 2.90 -2.66
CA GLU A 35 -14.81 2.16 -1.81
C GLU A 35 -14.11 1.52 -0.62
N GLY A 36 -12.89 1.00 -0.83
CA GLY A 36 -12.09 0.43 0.24
C GLY A 36 -11.77 1.44 1.33
N ILE A 37 -11.39 2.65 0.93
CA ILE A 37 -11.08 3.72 1.89
C ILE A 37 -12.35 4.23 2.56
N ARG A 38 -13.41 4.43 1.79
CA ARG A 38 -14.69 4.91 2.32
C ARG A 38 -15.25 3.95 3.37
N SER A 39 -15.16 2.66 3.14
CA SER A 39 -15.69 1.64 4.03
C SER A 39 -14.78 1.31 5.22
N GLY A 40 -13.55 1.81 5.22
CA GLY A 40 -12.57 1.52 6.26
C GLY A 40 -11.80 0.22 6.04
N LYS A 41 -12.01 -0.47 4.93
CA LYS A 41 -11.25 -1.69 4.59
C LYS A 41 -9.84 -1.39 4.15
N MET A 42 -9.62 -0.22 3.58
CA MET A 42 -8.31 0.25 3.17
C MET A 42 -7.95 1.53 3.90
N GLN A 43 -6.66 1.78 4.03
CA GLN A 43 -6.15 2.97 4.69
C GLN A 43 -5.36 3.79 3.69
N LEU A 44 -5.57 5.11 3.71
CA LEU A 44 -4.81 6.06 2.90
C LEU A 44 -3.75 6.71 3.78
N TRP A 45 -2.50 6.68 3.29
CA TRP A 45 -1.37 7.31 3.93
C TRP A 45 -0.84 8.38 2.98
N PRO A 46 -1.31 9.63 3.13
CA PRO A 46 -0.90 10.70 2.22
C PRO A 46 0.44 11.29 2.60
N ALA A 47 1.23 11.63 1.60
CA ALA A 47 2.42 12.44 1.74
C ALA A 47 2.21 13.72 0.94
N GLU A 48 3.18 14.61 0.93
CA GLU A 48 3.07 15.84 0.16
C GLU A 48 3.02 15.54 -1.34
N ARG A 49 3.84 14.59 -1.81
CA ARG A 49 3.96 14.25 -3.23
C ARG A 49 3.83 12.76 -3.47
N GLY A 50 2.90 12.13 -2.78
CA GLY A 50 2.66 10.72 -2.97
C GLY A 50 1.71 10.15 -1.95
N CYS A 51 1.51 8.85 -2.00
CA CYS A 51 0.65 8.17 -1.02
C CYS A 51 0.92 6.66 -1.03
N ILE A 52 0.49 6.04 0.06
CA ILE A 52 0.47 4.59 0.20
C ILE A 52 -0.96 4.19 0.53
N ILE A 53 -1.42 3.12 -0.08
CA ILE A 53 -2.71 2.49 0.24
C ILE A 53 -2.41 1.12 0.86
N THR A 54 -2.97 0.87 2.03
CA THR A 54 -2.78 -0.39 2.74
C THR A 54 -4.09 -1.06 3.05
N GLU A 55 -4.03 -2.34 3.37
CA GLU A 55 -5.18 -3.10 3.88
C GLU A 55 -4.67 -4.11 4.90
N ILE A 56 -5.52 -4.50 5.82
CA ILE A 56 -5.20 -5.53 6.79
C ILE A 56 -5.76 -6.87 6.29
N VAL A 57 -4.90 -7.87 6.21
CA VAL A 57 -5.29 -9.22 5.81
C VAL A 57 -5.25 -10.13 7.02
N VAL A 58 -6.37 -10.77 7.30
CA VAL A 58 -6.48 -11.68 8.46
C VAL A 58 -6.39 -13.11 7.96
N TYR A 59 -5.36 -13.81 8.44
CA TYR A 59 -5.17 -15.24 8.19
C TYR A 59 -5.61 -16.03 9.42
N PRO A 60 -5.83 -17.35 9.32
CA PRO A 60 -6.22 -18.14 10.49
C PRO A 60 -5.27 -18.01 11.68
N ASN A 61 -3.96 -17.94 11.42
CA ASN A 61 -2.97 -17.94 12.49
C ASN A 61 -2.24 -16.60 12.65
N THR A 62 -2.51 -15.62 11.80
CA THR A 62 -1.76 -14.37 11.85
C THR A 62 -2.52 -13.24 11.15
N LYS A 63 -2.02 -12.03 11.29
CA LYS A 63 -2.58 -10.85 10.67
C LYS A 63 -1.44 -10.06 10.04
N ALA A 64 -1.65 -9.56 8.84
CA ALA A 64 -0.64 -8.83 8.10
C ALA A 64 -1.17 -7.50 7.63
N LEU A 65 -0.28 -6.53 7.50
CA LEU A 65 -0.56 -5.32 6.75
C LEU A 65 -0.04 -5.51 5.35
N HIS A 66 -0.93 -5.39 4.37
CA HIS A 66 -0.55 -5.51 2.96
C HIS A 66 -0.53 -4.12 2.32
N VAL A 67 0.58 -3.76 1.71
CA VAL A 67 0.67 -2.53 0.92
C VAL A 67 0.04 -2.83 -0.43
N PHE A 68 -1.17 -2.29 -0.64
CA PHE A 68 -1.94 -2.53 -1.84
C PHE A 68 -1.34 -1.79 -3.04
N LEU A 69 -0.97 -0.51 -2.83
CA LEU A 69 -0.22 0.26 -3.83
C LEU A 69 0.51 1.42 -3.18
N ALA A 70 1.47 1.96 -3.91
CA ALA A 70 2.19 3.16 -3.53
C ALA A 70 2.51 3.94 -4.79
N GLY A 71 2.38 5.26 -4.73
CA GLY A 71 2.66 6.11 -5.87
C GLY A 71 3.18 7.47 -5.45
N GLY A 72 3.96 8.12 -6.31
CA GLY A 72 4.54 9.42 -6.04
C GLY A 72 6.04 9.36 -5.83
N GLU A 73 6.57 10.31 -5.06
CA GLU A 73 8.00 10.43 -4.82
C GLU A 73 8.51 9.32 -3.90
N LEU A 74 9.52 8.58 -4.36
CA LEU A 74 10.05 7.43 -3.66
C LEU A 74 10.53 7.76 -2.24
N ASP A 75 11.24 8.86 -2.09
CA ASP A 75 11.79 9.26 -0.79
C ASP A 75 10.70 9.43 0.26
N GLU A 76 9.61 10.08 -0.12
CA GLU A 76 8.50 10.33 0.80
C GLU A 76 7.78 9.03 1.15
N ILE A 77 7.64 8.15 0.16
CA ILE A 77 7.02 6.84 0.39
C ILE A 77 7.85 6.02 1.37
N LEU A 78 9.16 5.97 1.16
CA LEU A 78 10.04 5.19 2.04
C LEU A 78 10.04 5.72 3.47
N GLN A 79 10.03 7.04 3.65
CA GLN A 79 9.95 7.64 4.99
C GLN A 79 8.64 7.26 5.68
N MET A 80 7.57 7.19 4.93
CA MET A 80 6.25 6.91 5.49
C MET A 80 6.08 5.45 5.91
N THR A 81 6.90 4.53 5.37
CA THR A 81 6.79 3.11 5.73
C THR A 81 6.98 2.87 7.21
N GLU A 82 7.76 3.71 7.89
CA GLU A 82 7.97 3.59 9.33
C GLU A 82 6.67 3.86 10.10
N ASN A 83 5.93 4.89 9.70
CA ASN A 83 4.64 5.21 10.32
C ASN A 83 3.62 4.09 10.07
N VAL A 84 3.60 3.56 8.86
CA VAL A 84 2.72 2.45 8.50
C VAL A 84 3.03 1.23 9.36
N LYS A 85 4.30 0.92 9.53
CA LYS A 85 4.76 -0.20 10.33
C LYS A 85 4.31 -0.08 11.79
N GLU A 86 4.50 1.10 12.40
CA GLU A 86 4.13 1.31 13.79
C GLU A 86 2.62 1.19 13.99
N TRP A 87 1.84 1.73 13.06
CA TRP A 87 0.39 1.57 13.11
C TRP A 87 -0.02 0.11 12.97
N ALA A 88 0.61 -0.62 12.07
CA ALA A 88 0.31 -2.03 11.85
C ALA A 88 0.55 -2.86 13.11
N LYS A 89 1.64 -2.57 13.81
CA LYS A 89 1.94 -3.24 15.07
C LYS A 89 0.85 -2.99 16.12
N LEU A 90 0.35 -1.76 16.19
CA LEU A 90 -0.74 -1.42 17.10
C LEU A 90 -2.04 -2.14 16.73
N GLN A 91 -2.21 -2.48 15.46
CA GLN A 91 -3.38 -3.23 15.00
C GLN A 91 -3.22 -4.74 15.19
N GLY A 92 -2.10 -5.20 15.73
CA GLY A 92 -1.85 -6.61 15.97
C GLY A 92 -1.29 -7.36 14.77
N CYS A 93 -0.79 -6.65 13.77
CA CYS A 93 -0.17 -7.30 12.62
C CYS A 93 1.21 -7.84 12.98
N SER A 94 1.53 -9.04 12.48
CA SER A 94 2.82 -9.69 12.73
C SER A 94 3.85 -9.36 11.66
N PHE A 95 3.41 -8.98 10.47
CA PHE A 95 4.31 -8.63 9.37
C PHE A 95 3.59 -7.72 8.38
N ALA A 96 4.37 -7.16 7.48
CA ALA A 96 3.86 -6.40 6.34
C ALA A 96 4.32 -7.06 5.05
N SER A 97 3.51 -6.97 4.01
CA SER A 97 3.84 -7.53 2.71
C SER A 97 3.58 -6.51 1.59
N PHE A 98 4.27 -6.69 0.49
CA PHE A 98 4.14 -5.83 -0.68
C PHE A 98 4.43 -6.64 -1.95
N ASP A 99 3.48 -6.63 -2.87
CA ASP A 99 3.68 -7.20 -4.21
C ASP A 99 3.95 -6.05 -5.15
N GLY A 100 5.20 -5.86 -5.53
CA GLY A 100 5.58 -4.73 -6.33
C GLY A 100 6.50 -5.11 -7.48
N ARG A 101 6.74 -4.14 -8.35
CA ARG A 101 7.69 -4.32 -9.43
C ARG A 101 9.10 -4.46 -8.85
N PHE A 102 9.98 -5.10 -9.61
CA PHE A 102 11.34 -5.40 -9.16
C PHE A 102 12.11 -4.15 -8.69
N GLY A 103 11.80 -2.99 -9.24
CA GLY A 103 12.47 -1.75 -8.82
C GLY A 103 12.29 -1.38 -7.36
N TRP A 104 11.27 -1.91 -6.69
CA TRP A 104 11.06 -1.68 -5.27
C TRP A 104 11.97 -2.49 -4.36
N GLN A 105 12.56 -3.57 -4.88
CA GLN A 105 13.30 -4.52 -4.06
C GLN A 105 14.48 -3.87 -3.33
N LYS A 106 15.39 -3.22 -4.06
CA LYS A 106 16.58 -2.64 -3.45
C LYS A 106 16.27 -1.58 -2.40
N PRO A 107 15.41 -0.59 -2.68
CA PRO A 107 15.06 0.40 -1.66
C PRO A 107 14.45 -0.21 -0.40
N LEU A 108 13.58 -1.20 -0.57
CA LEU A 108 12.92 -1.83 0.57
C LEU A 108 13.86 -2.73 1.36
N GLU A 109 14.80 -3.40 0.69
CA GLU A 109 15.80 -4.22 1.40
C GLU A 109 16.63 -3.39 2.36
N LYS A 110 16.91 -2.15 2.02
CA LYS A 110 17.64 -1.24 2.91
C LYS A 110 16.88 -0.93 4.18
N LEU A 111 15.55 -1.09 4.16
CA LEU A 111 14.68 -0.85 5.31
C LEU A 111 14.34 -2.14 6.07
N GLY A 112 14.97 -3.26 5.71
CA GLY A 112 14.75 -4.53 6.39
C GLY A 112 13.73 -5.45 5.74
N TRP A 113 13.13 -5.05 4.61
CA TRP A 113 12.24 -5.93 3.86
C TRP A 113 13.06 -7.02 3.18
N LYS A 114 12.47 -8.20 3.06
CA LYS A 114 13.15 -9.36 2.44
C LYS A 114 12.24 -9.98 1.40
N PRO A 115 12.81 -10.45 0.27
CA PRO A 115 12.02 -11.22 -0.69
C PRO A 115 11.48 -12.47 -0.02
N HIS A 116 10.22 -12.76 -0.23
CA HIS A 116 9.55 -13.89 0.42
C HIS A 116 9.01 -14.90 -0.58
N SER A 117 8.44 -14.43 -1.68
CA SER A 117 7.82 -15.29 -2.69
C SER A 117 7.87 -14.60 -4.05
N ILE A 118 7.53 -15.35 -5.10
CA ILE A 118 7.35 -14.77 -6.41
C ILE A 118 5.93 -15.05 -6.89
N THR A 119 5.38 -14.10 -7.65
CA THR A 119 4.11 -14.28 -8.35
C THR A 119 4.41 -14.52 -9.82
N MET A 120 3.82 -15.55 -10.37
CA MET A 120 4.02 -15.90 -11.78
C MET A 120 2.69 -15.85 -12.50
N HIS A 121 2.69 -15.31 -13.71
CA HIS A 121 1.48 -15.20 -14.53
C HIS A 121 1.61 -16.05 -15.77
N LEU A 122 0.51 -16.69 -16.15
CA LEU A 122 0.37 -17.34 -17.44
C LEU A 122 -0.88 -16.74 -18.09
N GLU A 123 -0.67 -16.05 -19.18
CA GLU A 123 -1.80 -15.47 -19.90
C GLU A 123 -2.41 -16.49 -20.86
N PHE A 124 -3.73 -16.48 -20.93
CA PHE A 124 -4.47 -17.34 -21.82
C PHE A 124 -4.85 -16.58 -23.09
#